data_5280922c4c9fca5770935cf18fca7749
#
_entry.id   5280922c4c9fca5770935cf18fca7749
#
_cell.length_a   1.000
_cell.length_b   1.000
_cell.length_c   1.000
_cell.angle_alpha   90.00
_cell.angle_beta   90.00
_cell.angle_gamma   90.00
#
_symmetry.space_group_name_H-M   'P 1'
#
loop_
_entity.id
_entity.type
_entity.pdbx_description
1 polymer ?
#
loop_
_entity_poly.entity_id
_entity_poly.type
_entity_poly.pdbx_seq_one_letter_code
_entity_poly.pdbx_strand_id
1 'polypeptide(L)'
;MPVHRFLSVLTLALVTVAALVLTALPAPATGPNVVVRWNQALLQAVRGGTLGPPLVARALAIVHTCAYDAWAAYDAVASGTRLGGSLRRPPAEHTEANKAEAISYAAHLAAVDLYPAQRALFDALMADLGYDPADASGVPAGVGVTACRAVLDHRHADGSNQAGGYADTTGYTPVNGPVVVAEPTSGLDAPGRWAPLTYANRAGAVVTPPFMAPHWGRVTSFGGTARALADHVPAPYAYGSSGFRAQAAEIVSVTAALTERQKAIAEYWADGPSSETPPGHWCLFAQQVSARDRHGVDQDVKLFFALAGAVMDAGIAAWEVKRDHDYARPITAIRHLHQGRQIPTWGGRTVDGAAWVPYQPSWFPTPPFAEYVSGHSTFSAAAAEVLKRFTGADTFGGQAVVAKGSSLVEPGMTPAQDVTLRWSTFSAAADEAGLSRRYGGIHFRAGDLQGRTLGRAVGAAAWDRARSHWTGRG
;
A
#
# COMPACT_ATOMS: atom_id res chain seq x y z
N MET A 1 78.99 -68.65 10.96
CA MET A 1 77.90 -67.92 10.41
C MET A 1 77.39 -66.98 11.51
N PRO A 2 77.60 -65.64 11.44
CA PRO A 2 77.13 -64.70 12.48
C PRO A 2 75.84 -64.02 12.09
N VAL A 3 74.96 -63.90 13.07
CA VAL A 3 73.66 -63.18 12.99
C VAL A 3 73.86 -61.74 13.46
N HIS A 4 73.60 -60.76 12.56
CA HIS A 4 73.65 -59.37 12.92
C HIS A 4 72.27 -58.93 13.50
N ARG A 5 72.29 -58.39 14.72
CA ARG A 5 71.16 -57.70 15.35
C ARG A 5 71.19 -56.22 14.94
N PHE A 6 70.13 -55.72 14.31
CA PHE A 6 69.90 -54.30 14.15
C PHE A 6 69.04 -53.79 15.31
N LEU A 7 69.58 -52.81 16.04
CA LEU A 7 68.77 -51.97 16.96
C LEU A 7 68.08 -50.90 16.20
N SER A 8 66.75 -50.86 16.25
CA SER A 8 65.96 -49.75 15.75
C SER A 8 65.62 -48.78 16.89
N VAL A 9 66.09 -47.53 16.77
CA VAL A 9 65.79 -46.45 17.68
C VAL A 9 64.42 -45.84 17.23
N LEU A 10 63.41 -45.92 18.08
CA LEU A 10 62.11 -45.35 17.86
C LEU A 10 62.12 -43.92 18.38
N THR A 11 62.15 -42.92 17.50
CA THR A 11 61.93 -41.47 17.82
C THR A 11 60.44 -41.21 17.87
N LEU A 12 59.90 -40.88 19.05
CA LEU A 12 58.49 -40.51 19.29
C LEU A 12 58.34 -39.02 19.00
N ALA A 13 57.75 -38.67 17.87
CA ALA A 13 57.39 -37.29 17.56
C ALA A 13 56.00 -36.99 18.20
N LEU A 14 55.96 -36.08 19.16
CA LEU A 14 54.73 -35.51 19.71
C LEU A 14 54.14 -34.57 18.69
N VAL A 15 53.03 -34.94 18.06
CA VAL A 15 52.21 -34.04 17.26
C VAL A 15 51.16 -33.40 18.16
N THR A 16 51.36 -32.14 18.53
CA THR A 16 50.35 -31.32 19.19
C THR A 16 49.31 -30.93 18.17
N VAL A 17 48.11 -31.56 18.22
CA VAL A 17 46.93 -31.12 17.44
C VAL A 17 46.30 -29.96 18.17
N ALA A 18 46.50 -28.72 17.65
CA ALA A 18 45.74 -27.54 18.06
C ALA A 18 44.33 -27.70 17.50
N ALA A 19 43.35 -27.98 18.36
CA ALA A 19 41.94 -27.95 18.00
C ALA A 19 41.52 -26.48 17.76
N LEU A 20 41.37 -26.08 16.48
CA LEU A 20 40.68 -24.87 16.12
C LEU A 20 39.18 -25.06 16.46
N VAL A 21 38.73 -24.40 17.52
CA VAL A 21 37.30 -24.23 17.78
C VAL A 21 36.80 -23.22 16.76
N LEU A 22 36.33 -23.69 15.63
CA LEU A 22 35.49 -22.90 14.73
C LEU A 22 34.15 -22.68 15.45
N THR A 23 33.99 -21.49 16.03
CA THR A 23 32.66 -21.02 16.42
C THR A 23 31.85 -20.87 15.12
N ALA A 24 30.95 -21.82 14.87
CA ALA A 24 29.99 -21.71 13.78
C ALA A 24 29.20 -20.43 13.98
N LEU A 25 29.33 -19.50 13.03
CA LEU A 25 28.39 -18.36 12.94
C LEU A 25 27.00 -18.97 12.80
N PRO A 26 26.00 -18.44 13.54
CA PRO A 26 24.64 -18.92 13.39
C PRO A 26 24.25 -18.83 11.92
N ALA A 27 23.71 -19.92 11.38
CA ALA A 27 23.17 -19.93 10.02
C ALA A 27 22.14 -18.81 9.92
N PRO A 28 22.13 -18.02 8.83
CA PRO A 28 21.12 -17.00 8.66
C PRO A 28 19.74 -17.64 8.76
N ALA A 29 18.84 -17.06 9.55
CA ALA A 29 17.47 -17.50 9.69
C ALA A 29 16.84 -17.62 8.29
N THR A 30 16.35 -18.80 7.93
CA THR A 30 15.86 -19.12 6.58
C THR A 30 14.49 -18.54 6.27
N GLY A 31 13.92 -17.71 7.15
CA GLY A 31 12.59 -17.10 7.03
C GLY A 31 12.60 -15.56 7.06
N PRO A 32 11.46 -14.94 6.81
CA PRO A 32 11.31 -13.48 6.88
C PRO A 32 11.55 -13.00 8.32
N ASN A 33 12.22 -11.85 8.49
CA ASN A 33 12.45 -11.25 9.79
C ASN A 33 11.14 -10.72 10.42
N VAL A 34 11.20 -10.31 11.69
CA VAL A 34 10.03 -9.90 12.48
C VAL A 34 9.21 -8.77 11.83
N VAL A 35 9.86 -7.80 11.18
CA VAL A 35 9.17 -6.68 10.51
C VAL A 35 8.32 -7.16 9.34
N VAL A 36 8.88 -8.04 8.53
CA VAL A 36 8.17 -8.66 7.39
C VAL A 36 7.02 -9.54 7.88
N ARG A 37 7.21 -10.29 8.96
CA ARG A 37 6.15 -11.13 9.56
C ARG A 37 4.97 -10.28 10.06
N TRP A 38 5.24 -9.17 10.73
CA TRP A 38 4.19 -8.23 11.15
C TRP A 38 3.49 -7.57 9.96
N ASN A 39 4.24 -7.20 8.92
CA ASN A 39 3.63 -6.70 7.69
C ASN A 39 2.71 -7.74 7.03
N GLN A 40 3.10 -9.01 6.97
CA GLN A 40 2.28 -10.10 6.44
C GLN A 40 0.96 -10.26 7.23
N ALA A 41 1.03 -10.28 8.57
CA ALA A 41 -0.16 -10.38 9.42
C ALA A 41 -1.08 -9.16 9.23
N LEU A 42 -0.50 -7.96 9.14
CA LEU A 42 -1.27 -6.74 8.89
C LEU A 42 -1.97 -6.76 7.53
N LEU A 43 -1.30 -7.18 6.47
CA LEU A 43 -1.92 -7.33 5.15
C LEU A 43 -3.02 -8.40 5.14
N GLN A 44 -2.88 -9.46 5.93
CA GLN A 44 -3.95 -10.45 6.09
C GLN A 44 -5.16 -9.83 6.80
N ALA A 45 -4.95 -9.00 7.82
CA ALA A 45 -6.03 -8.28 8.48
C ALA A 45 -6.73 -7.29 7.53
N VAL A 46 -5.97 -6.62 6.66
CA VAL A 46 -6.52 -5.75 5.60
C VAL A 46 -7.44 -6.52 4.67
N ARG A 47 -7.03 -7.70 4.17
CA ARG A 47 -7.85 -8.55 3.29
C ARG A 47 -9.15 -9.03 3.96
N GLY A 48 -9.10 -9.28 5.27
CA GLY A 48 -10.27 -9.68 6.07
C GLY A 48 -11.12 -8.51 6.56
N GLY A 49 -10.68 -7.27 6.32
CA GLY A 49 -11.35 -6.04 6.76
C GLY A 49 -12.18 -5.37 5.67
N THR A 50 -12.75 -4.22 6.03
CA THR A 50 -13.61 -3.41 5.14
C THR A 50 -13.07 -2.00 4.90
N LEU A 51 -11.87 -1.67 5.42
CA LEU A 51 -11.29 -0.34 5.28
C LEU A 51 -10.90 -0.08 3.82
N GLY A 52 -11.21 1.13 3.35
CA GLY A 52 -10.80 1.56 2.02
C GLY A 52 -9.34 2.08 1.96
N PRO A 53 -8.82 2.33 0.74
CA PRO A 53 -7.40 2.59 0.51
C PRO A 53 -6.76 3.66 1.41
N PRO A 54 -7.35 4.85 1.64
CA PRO A 54 -6.70 5.87 2.47
C PRO A 54 -6.65 5.48 3.95
N LEU A 55 -7.67 4.75 4.43
CA LEU A 55 -7.72 4.23 5.80
C LEU A 55 -6.68 3.13 6.01
N VAL A 56 -6.56 2.22 5.04
CA VAL A 56 -5.52 1.17 5.03
C VAL A 56 -4.12 1.80 5.02
N ALA A 57 -3.87 2.81 4.18
CA ALA A 57 -2.60 3.52 4.15
C ALA A 57 -2.22 4.10 5.52
N ARG A 58 -3.20 4.70 6.23
CA ARG A 58 -3.00 5.20 7.59
C ARG A 58 -2.71 4.06 8.58
N ALA A 59 -3.43 2.96 8.50
CA ALA A 59 -3.21 1.82 9.38
C ALA A 59 -1.80 1.22 9.20
N LEU A 60 -1.35 1.03 7.97
CA LEU A 60 0.02 0.63 7.66
C LEU A 60 1.05 1.60 8.26
N ALA A 61 0.84 2.90 8.08
CA ALA A 61 1.74 3.92 8.61
C ALA A 61 1.83 3.90 10.14
N ILE A 62 0.71 3.72 10.83
CA ILE A 62 0.68 3.68 12.30
C ILE A 62 1.46 2.46 12.82
N VAL A 63 1.19 1.26 12.29
CA VAL A 63 1.88 0.03 12.75
C VAL A 63 3.38 0.13 12.49
N HIS A 64 3.79 0.56 11.29
CA HIS A 64 5.20 0.67 10.96
C HIS A 64 5.90 1.86 11.67
N THR A 65 5.17 2.91 12.03
CA THR A 65 5.71 3.98 12.90
C THR A 65 5.92 3.48 14.33
N CYS A 66 4.96 2.72 14.89
CA CYS A 66 5.11 2.08 16.20
C CYS A 66 6.33 1.14 16.23
N ALA A 67 6.46 0.29 15.19
CA ALA A 67 7.60 -0.61 15.05
C ALA A 67 8.94 0.15 14.95
N TYR A 68 8.96 1.24 14.16
CA TYR A 68 10.14 2.10 14.04
C TYR A 68 10.50 2.80 15.35
N ASP A 69 9.55 3.39 16.06
CA ASP A 69 9.81 4.10 17.30
C ASP A 69 10.31 3.16 18.41
N ALA A 70 9.81 1.93 18.45
CA ALA A 70 10.31 0.88 19.34
C ALA A 70 11.74 0.45 19.00
N TRP A 71 12.02 0.23 17.70
CA TRP A 71 13.35 -0.10 17.20
C TRP A 71 14.37 1.04 17.46
N ALA A 72 13.97 2.30 17.29
CA ALA A 72 14.85 3.46 17.46
C ALA A 72 15.44 3.56 18.87
N ALA A 73 14.79 2.99 19.88
CA ALA A 73 15.33 2.90 21.23
C ALA A 73 16.60 2.02 21.32
N TYR A 74 16.80 1.12 20.37
CA TYR A 74 17.93 0.20 20.26
C TYR A 74 18.87 0.54 19.08
N ASP A 75 18.86 1.80 18.64
CA ASP A 75 19.79 2.34 17.65
C ASP A 75 20.58 3.49 18.25
N ALA A 76 21.87 3.62 17.86
CA ALA A 76 22.75 4.62 18.47
C ALA A 76 22.40 6.06 18.08
N VAL A 77 21.76 6.26 16.92
CA VAL A 77 21.55 7.58 16.29
C VAL A 77 20.08 7.90 16.09
N ALA A 78 19.26 6.90 15.71
CA ALA A 78 17.86 7.10 15.36
C ALA A 78 17.06 7.75 16.49
N SER A 79 16.09 8.58 16.13
CA SER A 79 15.13 9.20 17.06
C SER A 79 13.71 8.73 16.77
N GLY A 80 12.94 8.41 17.79
CA GLY A 80 11.51 8.11 17.66
C GLY A 80 10.71 9.34 17.21
N THR A 81 9.58 9.11 16.58
CA THR A 81 8.76 10.19 15.99
C THR A 81 8.06 11.05 17.03
N ARG A 82 7.76 10.46 18.20
CA ARG A 82 7.02 11.13 19.27
C ARG A 82 7.87 11.44 20.50
N LEU A 83 8.68 10.47 20.93
CA LEU A 83 9.46 10.56 22.16
C LEU A 83 10.96 10.85 21.91
N GLY A 84 11.35 11.08 20.67
CA GLY A 84 12.74 11.39 20.31
C GLY A 84 13.70 10.30 20.78
N GLY A 85 14.74 10.70 21.52
CA GLY A 85 15.74 9.80 22.11
C GLY A 85 15.45 9.36 23.55
N SER A 86 14.29 9.72 24.14
CA SER A 86 14.02 9.48 25.58
C SER A 86 13.97 8.00 25.97
N LEU A 87 13.67 7.11 25.04
CA LEU A 87 13.62 5.67 25.27
C LEU A 87 14.94 4.96 24.95
N ARG A 88 15.99 5.68 24.54
CA ARG A 88 17.26 5.07 24.10
C ARG A 88 17.87 4.18 25.17
N ARG A 89 18.22 2.96 24.76
CA ARG A 89 18.84 1.95 25.62
C ARG A 89 20.36 2.01 25.55
N PRO A 90 21.06 1.48 26.57
CA PRO A 90 22.51 1.33 26.52
C PRO A 90 22.96 0.47 25.32
N PRO A 91 24.16 0.76 24.72
CA PRO A 91 24.63 0.03 23.55
C PRO A 91 24.70 -1.51 23.71
N ALA A 92 24.97 -1.99 24.93
CA ALA A 92 24.98 -3.44 25.22
C ALA A 92 23.61 -4.11 25.04
N GLU A 93 22.53 -3.35 25.04
CA GLU A 93 21.17 -3.85 24.84
C GLU A 93 20.71 -3.77 23.36
N HIS A 94 21.51 -3.21 22.45
CA HIS A 94 21.17 -3.07 21.03
C HIS A 94 21.24 -4.43 20.29
N THR A 95 20.70 -5.47 20.88
CA THR A 95 20.68 -6.83 20.34
C THR A 95 19.50 -7.00 19.38
N GLU A 96 19.63 -7.92 18.42
CA GLU A 96 18.55 -8.27 17.51
C GLU A 96 17.31 -8.80 18.25
N ALA A 97 17.53 -9.59 19.32
CA ALA A 97 16.46 -10.11 20.16
C ALA A 97 15.63 -8.99 20.82
N ASN A 98 16.30 -8.01 21.44
CA ASN A 98 15.61 -6.87 22.07
C ASN A 98 14.86 -6.02 21.04
N LYS A 99 15.45 -5.79 19.86
CA LYS A 99 14.78 -5.10 18.75
C LYS A 99 13.52 -5.85 18.30
N ALA A 100 13.63 -7.16 18.09
CA ALA A 100 12.51 -7.98 17.64
C ALA A 100 11.38 -8.03 18.65
N GLU A 101 11.67 -8.14 19.93
CA GLU A 101 10.68 -8.11 21.00
C GLU A 101 9.99 -6.74 21.07
N ALA A 102 10.74 -5.64 21.14
CA ALA A 102 10.17 -4.29 21.21
C ALA A 102 9.28 -3.97 19.99
N ILE A 103 9.74 -4.31 18.77
CA ILE A 103 8.96 -4.20 17.54
C ILE A 103 7.65 -4.99 17.66
N SER A 104 7.70 -6.22 18.17
CA SER A 104 6.53 -7.10 18.23
C SER A 104 5.46 -6.55 19.16
N TYR A 105 5.82 -6.10 20.36
CA TYR A 105 4.86 -5.50 21.29
C TYR A 105 4.27 -4.18 20.76
N ALA A 106 5.08 -3.37 20.07
CA ALA A 106 4.61 -2.15 19.43
C ALA A 106 3.65 -2.43 18.28
N ALA A 107 4.01 -3.33 17.38
CA ALA A 107 3.19 -3.69 16.23
C ALA A 107 1.87 -4.37 16.65
N HIS A 108 1.92 -5.27 17.65
CA HIS A 108 0.74 -5.91 18.22
C HIS A 108 -0.24 -4.88 18.77
N LEU A 109 0.24 -3.96 19.62
CA LEU A 109 -0.60 -2.92 20.22
C LEU A 109 -1.30 -2.09 19.15
N ALA A 110 -0.57 -1.63 18.14
CA ALA A 110 -1.12 -0.83 17.05
C ALA A 110 -2.10 -1.65 16.17
N ALA A 111 -1.76 -2.89 15.83
CA ALA A 111 -2.59 -3.73 14.98
C ALA A 111 -3.94 -4.07 15.65
N VAL A 112 -3.94 -4.34 16.95
CA VAL A 112 -5.16 -4.59 17.73
C VAL A 112 -6.03 -3.34 17.87
N ASP A 113 -5.43 -2.16 18.04
CA ASP A 113 -6.16 -0.87 18.07
C ASP A 113 -6.89 -0.61 16.74
N LEU A 114 -6.22 -0.89 15.62
CA LEU A 114 -6.73 -0.59 14.28
C LEU A 114 -7.67 -1.68 13.71
N TYR A 115 -7.45 -2.93 14.09
CA TYR A 115 -8.21 -4.09 13.62
C TYR A 115 -8.64 -4.99 14.81
N PRO A 116 -9.47 -4.49 15.74
CA PRO A 116 -9.82 -5.23 16.96
C PRO A 116 -10.52 -6.58 16.66
N ALA A 117 -11.27 -6.67 15.56
CA ALA A 117 -11.90 -7.92 15.13
C ALA A 117 -10.88 -8.99 14.67
N GLN A 118 -9.64 -8.61 14.37
CA GLN A 118 -8.55 -9.49 13.94
C GLN A 118 -7.54 -9.81 15.05
N ARG A 119 -7.85 -9.45 16.33
CA ARG A 119 -6.95 -9.67 17.48
C ARG A 119 -6.34 -11.08 17.49
N ALA A 120 -7.16 -12.12 17.28
CA ALA A 120 -6.69 -13.50 17.33
C ALA A 120 -5.56 -13.81 16.32
N LEU A 121 -5.55 -13.15 15.15
CA LEU A 121 -4.47 -13.27 14.17
C LEU A 121 -3.15 -12.70 14.73
N PHE A 122 -3.21 -11.58 15.42
CA PHE A 122 -2.04 -10.91 15.98
C PHE A 122 -1.54 -11.62 17.24
N ASP A 123 -2.45 -12.09 18.10
CA ASP A 123 -2.10 -12.90 19.27
C ASP A 123 -1.41 -14.21 18.86
N ALA A 124 -1.87 -14.85 17.79
CA ALA A 124 -1.23 -16.04 17.24
C ALA A 124 0.20 -15.76 16.73
N LEU A 125 0.43 -14.60 16.10
CA LEU A 125 1.78 -14.21 15.69
C LEU A 125 2.69 -13.93 16.90
N MET A 126 2.18 -13.29 17.97
CA MET A 126 2.95 -13.11 19.21
C MET A 126 3.37 -14.46 19.79
N ALA A 127 2.43 -15.41 19.90
CA ALA A 127 2.72 -16.75 20.41
C ALA A 127 3.76 -17.50 19.55
N ASP A 128 3.68 -17.40 18.20
CA ASP A 128 4.63 -18.00 17.27
C ASP A 128 6.03 -17.36 17.35
N LEU A 129 6.10 -16.09 17.78
CA LEU A 129 7.35 -15.39 18.08
C LEU A 129 7.89 -15.69 19.49
N GLY A 130 7.13 -16.42 20.33
CA GLY A 130 7.49 -16.74 21.70
C GLY A 130 7.19 -15.64 22.71
N TYR A 131 6.27 -14.72 22.39
CA TYR A 131 5.87 -13.60 23.25
C TYR A 131 4.44 -13.77 23.78
N ASP A 132 4.20 -13.33 25.02
CA ASP A 132 2.87 -13.24 25.61
C ASP A 132 2.39 -11.77 25.55
N PRO A 133 1.35 -11.45 24.76
CA PRO A 133 0.86 -10.07 24.66
C PRO A 133 0.27 -9.53 25.97
N ALA A 134 -0.06 -10.40 26.95
CA ALA A 134 -0.54 -9.99 28.26
C ALA A 134 0.59 -9.65 29.22
N ASP A 135 1.83 -10.08 28.96
CA ASP A 135 3.00 -9.83 29.81
C ASP A 135 3.99 -8.86 29.13
N ALA A 136 3.84 -7.58 29.38
CA ALA A 136 4.76 -6.53 28.93
C ALA A 136 5.73 -6.07 30.05
N SER A 137 6.02 -6.91 31.03
CA SER A 137 6.89 -6.59 32.18
C SER A 137 8.38 -6.53 31.81
N GLY A 138 8.80 -7.22 30.73
CA GLY A 138 10.14 -7.17 30.18
C GLY A 138 10.51 -5.78 29.64
N VAL A 139 11.81 -5.42 29.75
CA VAL A 139 12.28 -4.10 29.29
C VAL A 139 12.00 -3.85 27.81
N PRO A 140 12.29 -4.77 26.88
CA PRO A 140 12.00 -4.53 25.46
C PRO A 140 10.50 -4.42 25.17
N ALA A 141 9.67 -5.26 25.80
CA ALA A 141 8.22 -5.19 25.71
C ALA A 141 7.68 -3.84 26.20
N GLY A 142 8.13 -3.38 27.38
CA GLY A 142 7.78 -2.07 27.95
C GLY A 142 8.16 -0.90 27.07
N VAL A 143 9.35 -0.95 26.42
CA VAL A 143 9.79 0.04 25.43
C VAL A 143 8.84 0.07 24.23
N GLY A 144 8.52 -1.09 23.66
CA GLY A 144 7.61 -1.22 22.54
C GLY A 144 6.24 -0.65 22.82
N VAL A 145 5.65 -1.02 23.97
CA VAL A 145 4.34 -0.51 24.43
C VAL A 145 4.37 1.01 24.63
N THR A 146 5.41 1.54 25.29
CA THR A 146 5.53 2.98 25.56
C THR A 146 5.67 3.79 24.27
N ALA A 147 6.54 3.35 23.36
CA ALA A 147 6.74 3.99 22.06
C ALA A 147 5.44 4.03 21.25
N CYS A 148 4.74 2.89 21.15
CA CYS A 148 3.54 2.83 20.36
C CYS A 148 2.36 3.59 20.98
N ARG A 149 2.19 3.62 22.31
CA ARG A 149 1.17 4.44 22.95
C ARG A 149 1.31 5.92 22.57
N ALA A 150 2.51 6.47 22.60
CA ALA A 150 2.73 7.86 22.20
C ALA A 150 2.36 8.12 20.72
N VAL A 151 2.56 7.14 19.84
CA VAL A 151 2.11 7.20 18.45
C VAL A 151 0.59 7.13 18.36
N LEU A 152 -0.06 6.20 19.05
CA LEU A 152 -1.51 6.03 19.05
C LEU A 152 -2.23 7.25 19.62
N ASP A 153 -1.76 7.81 20.74
CA ASP A 153 -2.32 9.03 21.36
C ASP A 153 -2.33 10.19 20.34
N HIS A 154 -1.24 10.36 19.60
CA HIS A 154 -1.19 11.35 18.54
C HIS A 154 -2.14 11.03 17.37
N ARG A 155 -2.24 9.77 16.97
CA ARG A 155 -3.04 9.35 15.82
C ARG A 155 -4.54 9.31 16.12
N HIS A 156 -4.95 9.07 17.35
CA HIS A 156 -6.35 9.17 17.74
C HIS A 156 -6.89 10.61 17.63
N ALA A 157 -6.01 11.62 17.65
CA ALA A 157 -6.36 13.03 17.48
C ALA A 157 -5.96 13.62 16.10
N ASP A 158 -5.68 12.80 15.09
CA ASP A 158 -5.12 13.24 13.80
C ASP A 158 -6.15 13.72 12.77
N GLY A 159 -7.43 13.78 13.12
CA GLY A 159 -8.51 14.22 12.23
C GLY A 159 -9.16 13.10 11.41
N SER A 160 -8.71 11.85 11.53
CA SER A 160 -9.30 10.69 10.84
C SER A 160 -10.66 10.26 11.41
N ASN A 161 -10.99 10.71 12.62
CA ASN A 161 -12.20 10.29 13.34
C ASN A 161 -12.29 8.76 13.54
N GLN A 162 -11.17 8.12 13.90
CA GLN A 162 -11.13 6.68 14.14
C GLN A 162 -12.14 6.22 15.19
N ALA A 163 -12.22 6.92 16.32
CA ALA A 163 -13.18 6.62 17.40
C ALA A 163 -14.64 6.74 16.97
N GLY A 164 -14.94 7.60 15.97
CA GLY A 164 -16.25 7.73 15.35
C GLY A 164 -16.45 6.81 14.12
N GLY A 165 -15.66 5.74 14.00
CA GLY A 165 -15.77 4.80 12.88
C GLY A 165 -15.41 5.40 11.52
N TYR A 166 -14.55 6.42 11.51
CA TYR A 166 -14.14 7.16 10.30
C TYR A 166 -15.31 7.88 9.59
N ALA A 167 -16.39 8.17 10.29
CA ALA A 167 -17.50 8.93 9.76
C ALA A 167 -17.06 10.32 9.30
N ASP A 168 -17.70 10.84 8.24
CA ASP A 168 -17.41 12.18 7.73
C ASP A 168 -17.64 13.26 8.79
N THR A 169 -16.67 14.15 8.92
CA THR A 169 -16.73 15.31 9.84
C THR A 169 -16.88 16.65 9.10
N THR A 170 -17.07 16.63 7.77
CA THR A 170 -17.15 17.82 6.93
C THR A 170 -18.57 18.17 6.49
N GLY A 171 -19.53 17.25 6.70
CA GLY A 171 -20.91 17.42 6.22
C GLY A 171 -21.02 17.38 4.69
N TYR A 172 -20.11 16.65 4.01
CA TYR A 172 -20.13 16.54 2.56
C TYR A 172 -21.43 15.88 2.07
N THR A 173 -22.06 16.51 1.10
CA THR A 173 -23.18 15.96 0.32
C THR A 173 -22.85 16.06 -1.16
N PRO A 174 -23.08 15.00 -1.98
CA PRO A 174 -22.87 15.08 -3.42
C PRO A 174 -23.87 16.04 -4.07
N VAL A 175 -23.42 16.77 -5.10
CA VAL A 175 -24.29 17.66 -5.87
C VAL A 175 -25.29 16.87 -6.70
N ASN A 176 -24.84 15.73 -7.27
CA ASN A 176 -25.70 14.84 -8.06
C ASN A 176 -26.40 13.81 -7.18
N GLY A 177 -27.65 13.51 -7.50
CA GLY A 177 -28.35 12.32 -6.97
C GLY A 177 -27.72 11.01 -7.44
N PRO A 178 -28.12 9.87 -6.83
CA PRO A 178 -27.63 8.55 -7.21
C PRO A 178 -27.98 8.17 -8.65
N VAL A 179 -27.02 7.53 -9.34
CA VAL A 179 -27.21 6.96 -10.69
C VAL A 179 -27.32 5.44 -10.58
N VAL A 180 -28.42 4.88 -11.05
CA VAL A 180 -28.65 3.42 -11.08
C VAL A 180 -27.86 2.83 -12.27
N VAL A 181 -26.85 1.99 -11.96
CA VAL A 181 -25.93 1.45 -13.01
C VAL A 181 -26.65 0.55 -14.00
N ALA A 182 -27.65 -0.24 -13.54
CA ALA A 182 -28.40 -1.13 -14.40
C ALA A 182 -29.35 -0.43 -15.37
N GLU A 183 -29.60 0.86 -15.17
CA GLU A 183 -30.52 1.64 -15.99
C GLU A 183 -29.76 2.61 -16.90
N PRO A 184 -30.10 2.67 -18.21
CA PRO A 184 -29.58 3.70 -19.08
C PRO A 184 -30.05 5.07 -18.58
N THR A 185 -29.12 5.89 -18.10
CA THR A 185 -29.45 7.21 -17.57
C THR A 185 -28.34 8.19 -17.88
N SER A 186 -28.76 9.44 -18.06
CA SER A 186 -27.87 10.60 -18.25
C SER A 186 -28.30 11.79 -17.43
N GLY A 187 -29.37 11.67 -16.66
CA GLY A 187 -29.91 12.76 -15.83
C GLY A 187 -28.92 13.09 -14.69
N LEU A 188 -28.11 14.13 -14.87
CA LEU A 188 -27.20 14.68 -13.88
C LEU A 188 -27.42 16.19 -13.80
N ASP A 189 -27.61 16.72 -12.59
CA ASP A 189 -27.73 18.16 -12.34
C ASP A 189 -26.40 18.87 -12.65
N ALA A 190 -25.27 18.21 -12.34
CA ALA A 190 -23.93 18.72 -12.56
C ALA A 190 -23.04 17.66 -13.21
N PRO A 191 -23.05 17.47 -14.55
CA PRO A 191 -22.37 16.37 -15.23
C PRO A 191 -20.85 16.33 -15.09
N GLY A 192 -20.23 17.43 -14.68
CA GLY A 192 -18.80 17.51 -14.38
C GLY A 192 -18.42 17.08 -12.95
N ARG A 193 -19.43 16.82 -12.10
CA ARG A 193 -19.25 16.49 -10.68
C ARG A 193 -19.51 15.02 -10.42
N TRP A 194 -18.95 14.53 -9.33
CA TRP A 194 -19.16 13.15 -8.90
C TRP A 194 -20.63 12.86 -8.57
N ALA A 195 -21.07 11.66 -8.91
CA ALA A 195 -22.37 11.12 -8.53
C ALA A 195 -22.21 9.77 -7.84
N PRO A 196 -22.93 9.51 -6.74
CA PRO A 196 -22.97 8.17 -6.17
C PRO A 196 -23.62 7.19 -7.15
N LEU A 197 -23.20 5.93 -7.11
CA LEU A 197 -23.76 4.88 -7.97
C LEU A 197 -24.57 3.91 -7.13
N THR A 198 -25.74 3.51 -7.66
CA THR A 198 -26.56 2.42 -7.12
C THR A 198 -26.36 1.17 -7.96
N TYR A 199 -25.94 0.06 -7.33
CA TYR A 199 -25.65 -1.21 -7.99
C TYR A 199 -25.83 -2.39 -7.03
N ALA A 200 -25.96 -3.61 -7.57
CA ALA A 200 -25.96 -4.83 -6.74
C ALA A 200 -24.51 -5.18 -6.37
N ASN A 201 -24.20 -5.29 -5.07
CA ASN A 201 -22.89 -5.70 -4.58
C ASN A 201 -22.65 -7.20 -4.81
N ARG A 202 -21.48 -7.72 -4.42
CA ARG A 202 -21.10 -9.13 -4.61
C ARG A 202 -22.07 -10.12 -3.95
N ALA A 203 -22.76 -9.72 -2.89
CA ALA A 203 -23.80 -10.52 -2.22
C ALA A 203 -25.19 -10.37 -2.84
N GLY A 204 -25.34 -9.58 -3.92
CA GLY A 204 -26.62 -9.31 -4.59
C GLY A 204 -27.47 -8.21 -3.93
N ALA A 205 -27.02 -7.60 -2.83
CA ALA A 205 -27.73 -6.50 -2.20
C ALA A 205 -27.55 -5.20 -3.00
N VAL A 206 -28.67 -4.48 -3.23
CA VAL A 206 -28.63 -3.16 -3.85
C VAL A 206 -28.06 -2.14 -2.86
N VAL A 207 -26.97 -1.46 -3.25
CA VAL A 207 -26.26 -0.51 -2.41
C VAL A 207 -26.00 0.80 -3.14
N THR A 208 -25.93 1.88 -2.38
CA THR A 208 -25.49 3.22 -2.85
C THR A 208 -24.40 3.72 -1.91
N PRO A 209 -23.14 3.30 -2.10
CA PRO A 209 -22.06 3.71 -1.21
C PRO A 209 -21.88 5.24 -1.23
N PRO A 210 -21.77 5.88 -0.06
CA PRO A 210 -21.45 7.29 0.04
C PRO A 210 -20.01 7.57 -0.42
N PHE A 211 -19.65 8.85 -0.58
CA PHE A 211 -18.26 9.24 -0.82
C PHE A 211 -17.38 8.77 0.34
N MET A 212 -16.39 7.94 0.02
CA MET A 212 -15.49 7.37 1.02
C MET A 212 -14.58 8.45 1.60
N ALA A 213 -14.68 8.66 2.91
CA ALA A 213 -13.80 9.52 3.70
C ALA A 213 -13.59 10.94 3.11
N PRO A 214 -14.64 11.75 2.89
CA PRO A 214 -14.50 13.07 2.26
C PRO A 214 -13.70 14.08 3.11
N HIS A 215 -13.46 13.78 4.39
CA HIS A 215 -12.66 14.58 5.32
C HIS A 215 -11.16 14.25 5.29
N TRP A 216 -10.72 13.26 4.48
CA TRP A 216 -9.39 12.64 4.61
C TRP A 216 -8.23 13.59 4.32
N GLY A 217 -8.43 14.62 3.49
CA GLY A 217 -7.43 15.67 3.26
C GLY A 217 -7.05 16.47 4.51
N ARG A 218 -7.88 16.41 5.56
CA ARG A 218 -7.63 17.08 6.86
C ARG A 218 -6.85 16.23 7.87
N VAL A 219 -6.57 14.97 7.55
CA VAL A 219 -5.80 14.09 8.42
C VAL A 219 -4.35 14.58 8.53
N THR A 220 -3.81 14.56 9.75
CA THR A 220 -2.42 14.96 10.00
C THR A 220 -1.46 14.02 9.27
N SER A 221 -0.71 14.55 8.31
CA SER A 221 0.22 13.80 7.46
C SER A 221 1.48 13.37 8.22
N PHE A 222 2.18 12.37 7.69
CA PHE A 222 3.45 11.89 8.21
C PHE A 222 4.58 12.91 7.96
N GLY A 223 4.71 13.39 6.73
CA GLY A 223 5.74 14.35 6.31
C GLY A 223 5.40 15.82 6.56
N GLY A 224 4.16 16.12 6.93
CA GLY A 224 3.70 17.49 7.18
C GLY A 224 3.42 18.34 5.93
N THR A 225 3.60 17.80 4.73
CA THR A 225 3.54 18.56 3.47
C THR A 225 2.46 18.09 2.49
N ALA A 226 1.73 17.01 2.79
CA ALA A 226 0.80 16.39 1.86
C ALA A 226 -0.24 17.36 1.30
N ARG A 227 -0.86 18.19 2.14
CA ARG A 227 -1.84 19.20 1.73
C ARG A 227 -1.23 20.30 0.88
N ALA A 228 -0.10 20.86 1.27
CA ALA A 228 0.59 21.89 0.50
C ALA A 228 1.00 21.39 -0.91
N LEU A 229 1.34 20.11 -1.04
CA LEU A 229 1.62 19.49 -2.35
C LEU A 229 0.33 19.31 -3.17
N ALA A 230 -0.79 18.99 -2.53
CA ALA A 230 -2.10 18.90 -3.18
C ALA A 230 -2.56 20.25 -3.77
N ASP A 231 -2.31 21.35 -3.07
CA ASP A 231 -2.65 22.71 -3.53
C ASP A 231 -1.95 23.11 -4.84
N HIS A 232 -0.86 22.44 -5.20
CA HIS A 232 -0.11 22.71 -6.45
C HIS A 232 -0.54 21.83 -7.63
N VAL A 233 -1.51 20.94 -7.45
CA VAL A 233 -2.01 20.10 -8.55
C VAL A 233 -2.86 20.93 -9.50
N PRO A 234 -2.54 20.95 -10.82
CA PRO A 234 -3.35 21.69 -11.80
C PRO A 234 -4.81 21.23 -11.80
N ALA A 235 -5.75 22.15 -12.01
CA ALA A 235 -7.15 21.80 -12.12
C ALA A 235 -7.42 20.83 -13.30
N PRO A 236 -8.40 19.92 -13.18
CA PRO A 236 -8.80 19.04 -14.28
C PRO A 236 -9.51 19.84 -15.38
N TYR A 237 -9.67 19.21 -16.54
CA TYR A 237 -10.42 19.83 -17.64
C TYR A 237 -11.86 20.17 -17.22
N ALA A 238 -12.25 21.43 -17.39
CA ALA A 238 -13.61 21.86 -17.09
C ALA A 238 -14.65 21.08 -17.93
N TYR A 239 -15.79 20.74 -17.34
CA TYR A 239 -16.92 20.16 -18.07
C TYR A 239 -17.29 21.02 -19.29
N GLY A 240 -17.61 20.37 -20.41
CA GLY A 240 -17.92 21.04 -21.66
C GLY A 240 -16.71 21.52 -22.48
N SER A 241 -15.49 21.50 -21.94
CA SER A 241 -14.29 21.81 -22.71
C SER A 241 -13.95 20.72 -23.73
N SER A 242 -13.12 21.06 -24.73
CA SER A 242 -12.59 20.06 -25.69
C SER A 242 -11.76 18.98 -24.98
N GLY A 243 -10.97 19.36 -23.96
CA GLY A 243 -10.17 18.44 -23.15
C GLY A 243 -11.03 17.45 -22.38
N PHE A 244 -12.15 17.89 -21.78
CA PHE A 244 -13.10 17.01 -21.09
C PHE A 244 -13.68 15.94 -22.06
N ARG A 245 -14.12 16.38 -23.24
CA ARG A 245 -14.67 15.48 -24.28
C ARG A 245 -13.60 14.53 -24.83
N ALA A 246 -12.38 15.01 -25.04
CA ALA A 246 -11.30 14.20 -25.58
C ALA A 246 -10.88 13.06 -24.63
N GLN A 247 -10.76 13.33 -23.32
CA GLN A 247 -10.42 12.29 -22.34
C GLN A 247 -11.55 11.24 -22.18
N ALA A 248 -12.83 11.63 -22.29
CA ALA A 248 -13.94 10.69 -22.28
C ALA A 248 -13.92 9.79 -23.52
N ALA A 249 -13.69 10.38 -24.72
CA ALA A 249 -13.54 9.62 -25.96
C ALA A 249 -12.32 8.67 -25.92
N GLU A 250 -11.20 9.07 -25.31
CA GLU A 250 -10.05 8.21 -25.10
C GLU A 250 -10.43 6.95 -24.31
N ILE A 251 -11.17 7.09 -23.21
CA ILE A 251 -11.59 5.94 -22.38
C ILE A 251 -12.50 5.00 -23.17
N VAL A 252 -13.46 5.53 -23.94
CA VAL A 252 -14.32 4.72 -24.82
C VAL A 252 -13.45 3.92 -25.81
N SER A 253 -12.50 4.57 -26.47
CA SER A 253 -11.61 3.93 -27.44
C SER A 253 -10.72 2.85 -26.82
N VAL A 254 -10.10 3.18 -25.67
CA VAL A 254 -9.19 2.24 -24.96
C VAL A 254 -9.96 1.02 -24.47
N THR A 255 -11.12 1.20 -23.85
CA THR A 255 -11.89 0.06 -23.32
C THR A 255 -12.50 -0.81 -24.42
N ALA A 256 -12.85 -0.24 -25.57
CA ALA A 256 -13.35 -1.00 -26.73
C ALA A 256 -12.28 -1.91 -27.35
N ALA A 257 -11.01 -1.54 -27.26
CA ALA A 257 -9.87 -2.20 -27.92
C ALA A 257 -8.95 -2.97 -26.97
N LEU A 258 -9.43 -3.35 -25.76
CA LEU A 258 -8.62 -4.04 -24.75
C LEU A 258 -8.08 -5.38 -25.28
N THR A 259 -6.75 -5.52 -25.23
CA THR A 259 -6.07 -6.80 -25.43
C THR A 259 -6.14 -7.65 -24.17
N GLU A 260 -5.91 -8.97 -24.28
CA GLU A 260 -5.84 -9.90 -23.15
C GLU A 260 -4.86 -9.43 -22.07
N ARG A 261 -3.68 -8.91 -22.48
CA ARG A 261 -2.70 -8.35 -21.55
C ARG A 261 -3.21 -7.10 -20.84
N GLN A 262 -3.90 -6.20 -21.53
CA GLN A 262 -4.45 -4.97 -20.92
C GLN A 262 -5.58 -5.30 -19.94
N LYS A 263 -6.41 -6.30 -20.23
CA LYS A 263 -7.42 -6.84 -19.33
C LYS A 263 -6.76 -7.43 -18.07
N ALA A 264 -5.73 -8.27 -18.25
CA ALA A 264 -4.96 -8.82 -17.12
C ALA A 264 -4.32 -7.71 -16.26
N ILE A 265 -3.75 -6.67 -16.85
CA ILE A 265 -3.21 -5.49 -16.13
C ILE A 265 -4.32 -4.78 -15.36
N ALA A 266 -5.49 -4.53 -15.99
CA ALA A 266 -6.61 -3.86 -15.34
C ALA A 266 -7.08 -4.59 -14.07
N GLU A 267 -7.10 -5.92 -14.10
CA GLU A 267 -7.55 -6.74 -12.98
C GLU A 267 -6.46 -7.04 -11.94
N TYR A 268 -5.21 -7.22 -12.36
CA TYR A 268 -4.08 -7.38 -11.43
C TYR A 268 -3.94 -6.19 -10.48
N TRP A 269 -4.04 -4.97 -11.02
CA TRP A 269 -3.99 -3.73 -10.25
C TRP A 269 -5.36 -3.24 -9.79
N ALA A 270 -6.39 -4.09 -9.79
CA ALA A 270 -7.72 -3.65 -9.35
C ALA A 270 -7.73 -3.24 -7.89
N ASP A 271 -7.03 -3.98 -7.05
CA ASP A 271 -6.86 -3.71 -5.60
C ASP A 271 -8.18 -3.31 -4.92
N GLY A 272 -9.24 -4.02 -5.27
CA GLY A 272 -10.59 -3.78 -4.80
C GLY A 272 -10.87 -4.38 -3.41
N PRO A 273 -12.15 -4.50 -3.03
CA PRO A 273 -12.55 -5.12 -1.76
C PRO A 273 -11.95 -6.52 -1.58
N SER A 274 -11.53 -6.84 -0.36
CA SER A 274 -10.87 -8.09 0.03
C SER A 274 -9.47 -8.31 -0.57
N SER A 275 -8.82 -7.25 -1.03
CA SER A 275 -7.39 -7.21 -1.38
C SER A 275 -6.60 -6.42 -0.35
N GLU A 276 -5.29 -6.32 -0.56
CA GLU A 276 -4.38 -5.47 0.21
C GLU A 276 -4.63 -3.98 -0.01
N THR A 277 -5.45 -3.61 -0.98
CA THR A 277 -5.60 -2.25 -1.52
C THR A 277 -4.29 -1.69 -2.09
N PRO A 278 -4.27 -0.60 -2.87
CA PRO A 278 -3.02 -0.12 -3.49
C PRO A 278 -1.88 0.13 -2.49
N PRO A 279 -2.09 0.71 -1.29
CA PRO A 279 -1.02 0.87 -0.32
C PRO A 279 -0.38 -0.44 0.13
N GLY A 280 -1.20 -1.46 0.42
CA GLY A 280 -0.71 -2.76 0.86
C GLY A 280 -0.03 -3.55 -0.26
N HIS A 281 -0.46 -3.41 -1.51
CA HIS A 281 0.19 -4.00 -2.67
C HIS A 281 1.66 -3.56 -2.76
N TRP A 282 1.95 -2.28 -2.52
CA TRP A 282 3.34 -1.78 -2.50
C TRP A 282 4.12 -2.29 -1.28
N CYS A 283 3.47 -2.63 -0.17
CA CYS A 283 4.11 -3.35 0.93
C CYS A 283 4.49 -4.79 0.55
N LEU A 284 3.73 -5.49 -0.33
CA LEU A 284 4.16 -6.77 -0.90
C LEU A 284 5.42 -6.61 -1.76
N PHE A 285 5.52 -5.56 -2.56
CA PHE A 285 6.73 -5.27 -3.32
C PHE A 285 7.93 -4.95 -2.40
N ALA A 286 7.72 -4.26 -1.30
CA ALA A 286 8.75 -4.05 -0.29
C ALA A 286 9.25 -5.38 0.32
N GLN A 287 8.38 -6.37 0.54
CA GLN A 287 8.79 -7.71 0.96
C GLN A 287 9.64 -8.42 -0.10
N GLN A 288 9.31 -8.24 -1.40
CA GLN A 288 10.15 -8.76 -2.48
C GLN A 288 11.54 -8.10 -2.51
N VAL A 289 11.60 -6.79 -2.26
CA VAL A 289 12.87 -6.05 -2.13
C VAL A 289 13.67 -6.57 -0.94
N SER A 290 13.03 -6.71 0.23
CA SER A 290 13.66 -7.27 1.44
C SER A 290 14.29 -8.64 1.17
N ALA A 291 13.54 -9.53 0.54
CA ALA A 291 14.02 -10.88 0.20
C ALA A 291 15.15 -10.84 -0.85
N ARG A 292 15.01 -10.04 -1.92
CA ARG A 292 16.00 -9.87 -2.98
C ARG A 292 17.34 -9.37 -2.45
N ASP A 293 17.28 -8.34 -1.58
CA ASP A 293 18.45 -7.64 -1.07
C ASP A 293 18.94 -8.20 0.28
N ARG A 294 18.27 -9.23 0.80
CA ARG A 294 18.58 -9.94 2.07
C ARG A 294 18.63 -8.99 3.26
N HIS A 295 17.61 -8.16 3.40
CA HIS A 295 17.53 -7.22 4.49
C HIS A 295 17.44 -7.88 5.86
N GLY A 296 18.12 -7.31 6.85
CA GLY A 296 17.90 -7.58 8.27
C GLY A 296 16.81 -6.66 8.85
N VAL A 297 16.58 -6.80 10.14
CA VAL A 297 15.59 -6.01 10.89
C VAL A 297 15.82 -4.50 10.72
N ASP A 298 17.06 -4.06 10.81
CA ASP A 298 17.45 -2.64 10.77
C ASP A 298 17.16 -1.98 9.41
N GLN A 299 17.25 -2.73 8.31
CA GLN A 299 16.91 -2.21 6.98
C GLN A 299 15.40 -2.22 6.79
N ASP A 300 14.71 -3.32 7.14
CA ASP A 300 13.28 -3.44 6.90
C ASP A 300 12.46 -2.49 7.77
N VAL A 301 12.82 -2.26 9.02
CA VAL A 301 12.09 -1.30 9.85
C VAL A 301 12.15 0.12 9.26
N LYS A 302 13.29 0.53 8.68
CA LYS A 302 13.43 1.81 7.99
C LYS A 302 12.67 1.86 6.68
N LEU A 303 12.73 0.75 5.89
CA LEU A 303 12.04 0.64 4.61
C LEU A 303 10.53 0.75 4.79
N PHE A 304 9.94 -0.07 5.65
CA PHE A 304 8.49 -0.07 5.86
C PHE A 304 8.00 1.21 6.54
N PHE A 305 8.76 1.80 7.44
CA PHE A 305 8.46 3.10 8.03
C PHE A 305 8.35 4.21 6.98
N ALA A 306 9.34 4.32 6.10
CA ALA A 306 9.33 5.33 5.03
C ALA A 306 8.23 5.06 3.99
N LEU A 307 8.06 3.81 3.57
CA LEU A 307 7.07 3.41 2.59
C LEU A 307 5.64 3.65 3.09
N ALA A 308 5.34 3.18 4.29
CA ALA A 308 4.01 3.33 4.87
C ALA A 308 3.67 4.80 5.15
N GLY A 309 4.64 5.60 5.61
CA GLY A 309 4.50 7.05 5.74
C GLY A 309 4.17 7.72 4.40
N ALA A 310 4.86 7.34 3.33
CA ALA A 310 4.65 7.90 1.99
C ALA A 310 3.27 7.55 1.42
N VAL A 311 2.80 6.30 1.57
CA VAL A 311 1.46 5.93 1.07
C VAL A 311 0.36 6.56 1.91
N MET A 312 0.56 6.77 3.22
CA MET A 312 -0.39 7.54 4.02
C MET A 312 -0.53 8.98 3.50
N ASP A 313 0.58 9.67 3.29
CA ASP A 313 0.58 11.04 2.80
C ASP A 313 0.04 11.15 1.36
N ALA A 314 0.29 10.14 0.53
CA ALA A 314 -0.29 10.04 -0.81
C ALA A 314 -1.82 9.94 -0.77
N GLY A 315 -2.37 9.17 0.19
CA GLY A 315 -3.81 9.11 0.44
C GLY A 315 -4.39 10.46 0.86
N ILE A 316 -3.75 11.14 1.80
CA ILE A 316 -4.18 12.46 2.29
C ILE A 316 -4.18 13.48 1.14
N ALA A 317 -3.07 13.58 0.40
CA ALA A 317 -2.94 14.52 -0.72
C ALA A 317 -3.95 14.22 -1.84
N ALA A 318 -4.10 12.94 -2.22
CA ALA A 318 -5.05 12.57 -3.27
C ALA A 318 -6.51 12.86 -2.86
N TRP A 319 -6.88 12.62 -1.59
CA TRP A 319 -8.24 12.86 -1.10
C TRP A 319 -8.56 14.35 -0.96
N GLU A 320 -7.56 15.19 -0.61
CA GLU A 320 -7.74 16.66 -0.66
C GLU A 320 -8.13 17.10 -2.08
N VAL A 321 -7.33 16.73 -3.10
CA VAL A 321 -7.62 17.05 -4.50
C VAL A 321 -8.96 16.48 -4.96
N LYS A 322 -9.30 15.24 -4.56
CA LYS A 322 -10.60 14.62 -4.90
C LYS A 322 -11.77 15.40 -4.34
N ARG A 323 -11.64 15.86 -3.10
CA ARG A 323 -12.69 16.57 -2.40
C ARG A 323 -12.88 17.98 -2.97
N ASP A 324 -11.78 18.66 -3.31
CA ASP A 324 -11.82 20.03 -3.85
C ASP A 324 -12.46 20.07 -5.24
N HIS A 325 -12.09 19.15 -6.12
CA HIS A 325 -12.61 19.13 -7.48
C HIS A 325 -13.92 18.36 -7.62
N ASP A 326 -14.19 17.39 -6.76
CA ASP A 326 -15.41 16.56 -6.79
C ASP A 326 -15.75 16.07 -8.22
N TYR A 327 -14.75 15.61 -8.97
CA TYR A 327 -14.78 15.43 -10.42
C TYR A 327 -15.50 14.15 -10.84
N ALA A 328 -16.26 14.24 -11.94
CA ALA A 328 -17.04 13.13 -12.49
C ALA A 328 -16.19 11.90 -12.84
N ARG A 329 -16.70 10.70 -12.55
CA ARG A 329 -16.11 9.45 -13.02
C ARG A 329 -16.40 9.20 -14.50
N PRO A 330 -15.55 8.44 -15.22
CA PRO A 330 -15.79 8.10 -16.63
C PRO A 330 -17.18 7.54 -16.91
N ILE A 331 -17.71 6.67 -16.05
CA ILE A 331 -19.04 6.08 -16.24
C ILE A 331 -20.14 7.13 -16.37
N THR A 332 -20.19 8.12 -15.47
CA THR A 332 -21.22 9.16 -15.49
C THR A 332 -20.97 10.17 -16.61
N ALA A 333 -19.71 10.55 -16.84
CA ALA A 333 -19.33 11.48 -17.91
C ALA A 333 -19.61 10.91 -19.31
N ILE A 334 -19.23 9.66 -19.58
CA ILE A 334 -19.44 8.98 -20.86
C ILE A 334 -20.93 8.79 -21.13
N ARG A 335 -21.68 8.31 -20.15
CA ARG A 335 -23.13 8.14 -20.26
C ARG A 335 -23.83 9.44 -20.64
N HIS A 336 -23.46 10.53 -19.97
CA HIS A 336 -24.04 11.84 -20.24
C HIS A 336 -23.66 12.39 -21.64
N LEU A 337 -22.37 12.26 -22.02
CA LEU A 337 -21.87 12.80 -23.31
C LEU A 337 -22.38 12.04 -24.53
N HIS A 338 -22.68 10.76 -24.38
CA HIS A 338 -22.98 9.85 -25.52
C HIS A 338 -24.40 9.26 -25.46
N GLN A 339 -25.29 9.78 -24.63
CA GLN A 339 -26.70 9.39 -24.58
C GLN A 339 -27.34 9.46 -25.98
N GLY A 340 -28.09 8.41 -26.36
CA GLY A 340 -28.76 8.32 -27.64
C GLY A 340 -27.80 8.08 -28.83
N ARG A 341 -26.52 7.78 -28.56
CA ARG A 341 -25.52 7.49 -29.59
C ARG A 341 -24.96 6.08 -29.36
N GLN A 342 -24.84 5.32 -30.43
CA GLN A 342 -24.17 4.03 -30.39
C GLN A 342 -22.66 4.21 -30.29
N ILE A 343 -22.03 3.66 -29.24
CA ILE A 343 -20.59 3.70 -29.02
C ILE A 343 -20.04 2.28 -28.79
N PRO A 344 -18.78 2.03 -29.18
CA PRO A 344 -18.13 0.75 -28.94
C PRO A 344 -17.83 0.58 -27.44
N THR A 345 -17.84 -0.68 -26.99
CA THR A 345 -17.47 -1.06 -25.62
C THR A 345 -16.65 -2.35 -25.64
N TRP A 346 -16.09 -2.74 -24.51
CA TRP A 346 -15.29 -3.96 -24.38
C TRP A 346 -16.10 -5.21 -24.82
N GLY A 347 -15.36 -6.25 -25.27
CA GLY A 347 -15.97 -7.47 -25.78
C GLY A 347 -16.52 -7.34 -27.23
N GLY A 348 -16.09 -6.31 -27.98
CA GLY A 348 -16.48 -6.11 -29.39
C GLY A 348 -17.93 -5.71 -29.60
N ARG A 349 -18.62 -5.23 -28.55
CA ARG A 349 -20.03 -4.83 -28.59
C ARG A 349 -20.18 -3.33 -28.87
N THR A 350 -21.39 -2.98 -29.27
CA THR A 350 -21.84 -1.59 -29.40
C THR A 350 -23.06 -1.39 -28.50
N VAL A 351 -23.12 -0.30 -27.77
CA VAL A 351 -24.23 0.03 -26.83
C VAL A 351 -24.64 1.50 -27.01
N ASP A 352 -25.85 1.84 -26.59
CA ASP A 352 -26.18 3.24 -26.37
C ASP A 352 -25.23 3.79 -25.30
N GLY A 353 -24.72 5.01 -25.52
CA GLY A 353 -23.78 5.62 -24.58
C GLY A 353 -24.34 5.74 -23.15
N ALA A 354 -25.66 5.93 -22.99
CA ALA A 354 -26.32 5.95 -21.67
C ALA A 354 -26.23 4.60 -20.92
N ALA A 355 -25.95 3.50 -21.61
CA ALA A 355 -25.78 2.16 -21.04
C ALA A 355 -24.30 1.73 -20.92
N TRP A 356 -23.35 2.59 -21.27
CA TRP A 356 -21.94 2.24 -21.20
C TRP A 356 -21.49 1.91 -19.76
N VAL A 357 -20.65 0.89 -19.63
CA VAL A 357 -20.04 0.48 -18.35
C VAL A 357 -18.54 0.27 -18.52
N PRO A 358 -17.73 0.57 -17.49
CA PRO A 358 -16.29 0.32 -17.50
C PRO A 358 -15.95 -1.17 -17.50
N TYR A 359 -14.72 -1.53 -17.83
CA TYR A 359 -14.19 -2.89 -17.68
C TYR A 359 -13.88 -3.16 -16.21
N GLN A 360 -14.97 -3.42 -15.46
CA GLN A 360 -14.98 -3.70 -14.02
C GLN A 360 -16.06 -4.75 -13.72
N PRO A 361 -15.92 -5.52 -12.61
CA PRO A 361 -17.01 -6.38 -12.15
C PRO A 361 -18.29 -5.58 -11.90
N SER A 362 -19.44 -6.11 -12.34
CA SER A 362 -20.73 -5.41 -12.20
C SER A 362 -21.09 -5.05 -10.76
N TRP A 363 -20.58 -5.82 -9.79
CA TRP A 363 -20.76 -5.61 -8.36
C TRP A 363 -19.80 -4.56 -7.75
N PHE A 364 -18.88 -3.99 -8.54
CA PHE A 364 -17.96 -2.90 -8.15
C PHE A 364 -17.59 -2.06 -9.37
N PRO A 365 -18.52 -1.31 -9.97
CA PRO A 365 -18.33 -0.62 -11.25
C PRO A 365 -17.29 0.49 -11.21
N THR A 366 -17.12 1.14 -10.05
CA THR A 366 -16.06 2.13 -9.78
C THR A 366 -16.00 2.40 -8.28
N PRO A 367 -14.82 2.77 -7.71
CA PRO A 367 -14.73 3.16 -6.31
C PRO A 367 -15.60 4.37 -5.97
N PRO A 368 -16.21 4.42 -4.76
CA PRO A 368 -17.16 5.47 -4.37
C PRO A 368 -16.45 6.76 -3.90
N PHE A 369 -15.77 7.44 -4.79
CA PHE A 369 -15.14 8.75 -4.59
C PHE A 369 -14.82 9.41 -5.94
N ALA A 370 -14.60 10.74 -5.93
CA ALA A 370 -14.33 11.53 -7.12
C ALA A 370 -13.11 11.00 -7.92
N GLU A 371 -13.12 11.29 -9.24
CA GLU A 371 -12.10 10.78 -10.16
C GLU A 371 -10.72 11.39 -9.91
N TYR A 372 -10.63 12.73 -9.87
CA TYR A 372 -9.38 13.49 -9.97
C TYR A 372 -8.79 13.76 -8.58
N VAL A 373 -7.53 13.40 -8.33
CA VAL A 373 -6.56 12.62 -9.10
C VAL A 373 -6.73 11.13 -8.82
N SER A 374 -6.10 10.24 -9.64
CA SER A 374 -6.12 8.80 -9.40
C SER A 374 -5.39 8.42 -8.11
N GLY A 375 -6.11 7.78 -7.17
CA GLY A 375 -5.50 7.27 -5.94
C GLY A 375 -4.41 6.24 -6.21
N HIS A 376 -4.67 5.25 -7.10
CA HIS A 376 -3.69 4.25 -7.51
C HIS A 376 -2.39 4.87 -8.02
N SER A 377 -2.50 5.86 -8.92
CA SER A 377 -1.34 6.56 -9.48
C SER A 377 -0.55 7.30 -8.41
N THR A 378 -1.25 7.92 -7.44
CA THR A 378 -0.61 8.68 -6.36
C THR A 378 0.09 7.75 -5.37
N PHE A 379 -0.58 6.69 -4.89
CA PHE A 379 0.02 5.68 -4.01
C PHE A 379 1.22 5.02 -4.65
N SER A 380 1.06 4.56 -5.90
CA SER A 380 2.11 3.81 -6.60
C SER A 380 3.35 4.67 -6.88
N ALA A 381 3.15 5.91 -7.32
CA ALA A 381 4.28 6.81 -7.57
C ALA A 381 5.01 7.21 -6.28
N ALA A 382 4.29 7.41 -5.17
CA ALA A 382 4.90 7.70 -3.87
C ALA A 382 5.71 6.50 -3.34
N ALA A 383 5.14 5.31 -3.43
CA ALA A 383 5.81 4.08 -3.01
C ALA A 383 7.05 3.78 -3.87
N ALA A 384 6.94 3.88 -5.19
CA ALA A 384 8.07 3.69 -6.11
C ALA A 384 9.21 4.68 -5.82
N GLU A 385 8.88 5.94 -5.52
CA GLU A 385 9.89 6.95 -5.18
C GLU A 385 10.65 6.60 -3.90
N VAL A 386 9.96 6.10 -2.87
CA VAL A 386 10.61 5.62 -1.64
C VAL A 386 11.49 4.40 -1.91
N LEU A 387 10.99 3.40 -2.66
CA LEU A 387 11.77 2.20 -2.97
C LEU A 387 13.04 2.53 -3.76
N LYS A 388 12.95 3.43 -4.76
CA LYS A 388 14.12 3.93 -5.51
C LYS A 388 15.16 4.59 -4.60
N ARG A 389 14.71 5.47 -3.71
CA ARG A 389 15.62 6.19 -2.79
C ARG A 389 16.23 5.26 -1.75
N PHE A 390 15.47 4.28 -1.28
CA PHE A 390 15.95 3.30 -0.31
C PHE A 390 16.99 2.36 -0.91
N THR A 391 16.73 1.80 -2.09
CA THR A 391 17.65 0.88 -2.77
C THR A 391 18.80 1.58 -3.51
N GLY A 392 18.71 2.90 -3.70
CA GLY A 392 19.68 3.68 -4.47
C GLY A 392 19.56 3.50 -5.99
N ALA A 393 18.56 2.76 -6.48
CA ALA A 393 18.33 2.49 -7.91
C ALA A 393 16.85 2.32 -8.24
N ASP A 394 16.47 2.53 -9.49
CA ASP A 394 15.11 2.24 -9.97
C ASP A 394 14.90 0.75 -10.34
N THR A 395 15.92 -0.10 -10.17
CA THR A 395 15.85 -1.52 -10.53
C THR A 395 14.94 -2.29 -9.59
N PHE A 396 13.89 -2.92 -10.15
CA PHE A 396 12.96 -3.75 -9.39
C PHE A 396 13.14 -5.24 -9.71
N GLY A 397 12.88 -5.64 -10.97
CA GLY A 397 12.93 -7.04 -11.38
C GLY A 397 11.73 -7.86 -10.90
N GLY A 398 10.63 -7.20 -10.51
CA GLY A 398 9.41 -7.86 -10.06
C GLY A 398 8.62 -8.50 -11.19
N GLN A 399 7.84 -9.54 -10.85
CA GLN A 399 6.91 -10.17 -11.78
C GLN A 399 5.70 -10.75 -11.05
N ALA A 400 4.60 -10.90 -11.79
CA ALA A 400 3.39 -11.59 -11.36
C ALA A 400 2.79 -12.39 -12.51
N VAL A 401 2.05 -13.45 -12.18
CA VAL A 401 1.32 -14.25 -13.17
C VAL A 401 -0.17 -14.07 -12.93
N VAL A 402 -0.89 -13.63 -13.95
CA VAL A 402 -2.35 -13.63 -13.99
C VAL A 402 -2.77 -14.93 -14.66
N ALA A 403 -3.39 -15.82 -13.91
CA ALA A 403 -3.73 -17.16 -14.37
C ALA A 403 -4.82 -17.14 -15.44
N LYS A 404 -4.75 -18.08 -16.37
CA LYS A 404 -5.81 -18.33 -17.36
C LYS A 404 -7.19 -18.39 -16.70
N GLY A 405 -8.16 -17.67 -17.27
CA GLY A 405 -9.56 -17.68 -16.85
C GLY A 405 -9.85 -17.06 -15.47
N SER A 406 -8.86 -16.39 -14.84
CA SER A 406 -9.00 -15.82 -13.50
C SER A 406 -9.75 -14.49 -13.43
N SER A 407 -10.16 -13.93 -14.56
CA SER A 407 -10.88 -12.66 -14.63
C SER A 407 -12.14 -12.65 -13.77
N LEU A 408 -12.38 -11.57 -13.05
CA LEU A 408 -13.63 -11.30 -12.33
C LEU A 408 -14.67 -10.60 -13.23
N VAL A 409 -14.25 -10.03 -14.36
CA VAL A 409 -15.11 -9.36 -15.35
C VAL A 409 -15.63 -10.37 -16.38
N GLU A 410 -14.76 -11.27 -16.85
CA GLU A 410 -15.05 -12.32 -17.83
C GLU A 410 -14.62 -13.70 -17.29
N PRO A 411 -15.27 -14.24 -16.25
CA PRO A 411 -14.83 -15.44 -15.53
C PRO A 411 -14.72 -16.66 -16.46
N GLY A 412 -13.64 -17.41 -16.31
CA GLY A 412 -13.34 -18.61 -17.10
C GLY A 412 -12.90 -18.33 -18.56
N MET A 413 -13.02 -17.10 -19.03
CA MET A 413 -12.72 -16.72 -20.41
C MET A 413 -11.39 -15.98 -20.55
N THR A 414 -11.15 -15.01 -19.65
CA THR A 414 -10.03 -14.08 -19.74
C THR A 414 -9.09 -14.25 -18.53
N PRO A 415 -7.74 -14.17 -18.72
CA PRO A 415 -7.07 -14.26 -20.00
C PRO A 415 -7.14 -15.69 -20.58
N ALA A 416 -7.05 -15.81 -21.90
CA ALA A 416 -7.12 -17.13 -22.58
C ALA A 416 -5.92 -18.04 -22.26
N GLN A 417 -4.82 -17.49 -21.79
CA GLN A 417 -3.61 -18.16 -21.29
C GLN A 417 -3.02 -17.34 -20.13
N ASP A 418 -2.13 -17.96 -19.36
CA ASP A 418 -1.40 -17.26 -18.30
C ASP A 418 -0.67 -16.03 -18.86
N VAL A 419 -0.84 -14.88 -18.21
CA VAL A 419 -0.18 -13.63 -18.59
C VAL A 419 0.85 -13.27 -17.52
N THR A 420 2.13 -13.29 -17.89
CA THR A 420 3.19 -12.82 -16.97
C THR A 420 3.38 -11.31 -17.15
N LEU A 421 3.15 -10.57 -16.06
CA LEU A 421 3.50 -9.16 -15.92
C LEU A 421 4.93 -9.06 -15.37
N ARG A 422 5.74 -8.15 -15.93
CA ARG A 422 7.15 -7.96 -15.49
C ARG A 422 7.49 -6.50 -15.47
N TRP A 423 8.18 -6.08 -14.39
CA TRP A 423 8.61 -4.70 -14.19
C TRP A 423 10.10 -4.67 -13.90
N SER A 424 10.89 -4.16 -14.86
CA SER A 424 12.33 -3.97 -14.68
C SER A 424 12.63 -2.87 -13.65
N THR A 425 11.74 -1.89 -13.52
CA THR A 425 11.90 -0.75 -12.61
C THR A 425 10.68 -0.53 -11.73
N PHE A 426 10.86 0.10 -10.56
CA PHE A 426 9.77 0.55 -9.70
C PHE A 426 8.87 1.57 -10.41
N SER A 427 9.49 2.48 -11.20
CA SER A 427 8.76 3.46 -12.00
C SER A 427 7.85 2.77 -13.04
N ALA A 428 8.32 1.72 -13.70
CA ALA A 428 7.51 0.97 -14.67
C ALA A 428 6.30 0.29 -14.00
N ALA A 429 6.47 -0.27 -12.80
CA ALA A 429 5.37 -0.85 -12.03
C ALA A 429 4.35 0.22 -11.63
N ALA A 430 4.80 1.38 -11.15
CA ALA A 430 3.92 2.49 -10.80
C ALA A 430 3.17 3.06 -12.00
N ASP A 431 3.83 3.14 -13.15
CA ASP A 431 3.21 3.58 -14.39
C ASP A 431 2.16 2.59 -14.89
N GLU A 432 2.40 1.29 -14.79
CA GLU A 432 1.42 0.27 -15.15
C GLU A 432 0.22 0.29 -14.20
N ALA A 433 0.43 0.51 -12.88
CA ALA A 433 -0.65 0.69 -11.92
C ALA A 433 -1.56 1.88 -12.27
N GLY A 434 -1.00 2.99 -12.74
CA GLY A 434 -1.79 4.12 -13.24
C GLY A 434 -2.54 3.81 -14.54
N LEU A 435 -1.87 3.18 -15.53
CA LEU A 435 -2.46 2.75 -16.79
C LEU A 435 -3.60 1.74 -16.59
N SER A 436 -3.48 0.85 -15.62
CA SER A 436 -4.50 -0.16 -15.32
C SER A 436 -5.88 0.47 -15.08
N ARG A 437 -5.91 1.67 -14.50
CA ARG A 437 -7.17 2.38 -14.20
C ARG A 437 -7.83 2.95 -15.46
N ARG A 438 -7.03 3.30 -16.46
CA ARG A 438 -7.53 3.72 -17.78
C ARG A 438 -8.03 2.50 -18.57
N TYR A 439 -7.33 1.38 -18.51
CA TYR A 439 -7.80 0.11 -19.08
C TYR A 439 -9.10 -0.36 -18.42
N GLY A 440 -9.18 -0.26 -17.10
CA GLY A 440 -10.41 -0.51 -16.34
C GLY A 440 -11.54 0.49 -16.58
N GLY A 441 -11.30 1.58 -17.31
CA GLY A 441 -12.33 2.57 -17.66
C GLY A 441 -12.83 3.43 -16.50
N ILE A 442 -12.06 3.59 -15.43
CA ILE A 442 -12.51 4.28 -14.19
C ILE A 442 -11.71 5.53 -13.84
N HIS A 443 -10.65 5.84 -14.60
CA HIS A 443 -9.91 7.08 -14.49
C HIS A 443 -9.59 7.66 -15.87
N PHE A 444 -9.56 8.98 -15.94
CA PHE A 444 -9.10 9.72 -17.11
C PHE A 444 -7.57 9.84 -17.13
N ARG A 445 -7.02 10.16 -18.30
CA ARG A 445 -5.58 10.37 -18.45
C ARG A 445 -5.04 11.49 -17.55
N ALA A 446 -5.78 12.59 -17.42
CA ALA A 446 -5.37 13.71 -16.57
C ALA A 446 -5.25 13.28 -15.10
N GLY A 447 -6.26 12.55 -14.57
CA GLY A 447 -6.26 12.04 -13.22
C GLY A 447 -5.10 11.07 -12.94
N ASP A 448 -4.77 10.19 -13.91
CA ASP A 448 -3.63 9.28 -13.86
C ASP A 448 -2.30 10.07 -13.80
N LEU A 449 -2.02 10.91 -14.80
CA LEU A 449 -0.73 11.59 -14.92
C LEU A 449 -0.45 12.59 -13.79
N GLN A 450 -1.46 13.35 -13.36
CA GLN A 450 -1.31 14.25 -12.23
C GLN A 450 -1.18 13.51 -10.91
N GLY A 451 -1.88 12.38 -10.75
CA GLY A 451 -1.68 11.49 -9.61
C GLY A 451 -0.23 10.98 -9.50
N ARG A 452 0.38 10.56 -10.61
CA ARG A 452 1.79 10.15 -10.62
C ARG A 452 2.73 11.31 -10.25
N THR A 453 2.46 12.51 -10.75
CA THR A 453 3.29 13.69 -10.42
C THR A 453 3.19 14.05 -8.95
N LEU A 454 1.97 14.10 -8.40
CA LEU A 454 1.73 14.33 -6.98
C LEU A 454 2.39 13.24 -6.12
N GLY A 455 2.21 11.97 -6.49
CA GLY A 455 2.78 10.84 -5.75
C GLY A 455 4.31 10.91 -5.65
N ARG A 456 5.02 11.22 -6.74
CA ARG A 456 6.49 11.39 -6.68
C ARG A 456 6.91 12.49 -5.72
N ALA A 457 6.24 13.62 -5.73
CA ALA A 457 6.55 14.73 -4.82
C ALA A 457 6.30 14.35 -3.35
N VAL A 458 5.17 13.69 -3.07
CA VAL A 458 4.82 13.19 -1.73
C VAL A 458 5.83 12.14 -1.26
N GLY A 459 6.17 11.17 -2.12
CA GLY A 459 7.15 10.12 -1.80
C GLY A 459 8.53 10.69 -1.46
N ALA A 460 8.98 11.71 -2.20
CA ALA A 460 10.24 12.41 -1.91
C ALA A 460 10.20 13.09 -0.53
N ALA A 461 9.15 13.83 -0.22
CA ALA A 461 9.01 14.52 1.06
C ALA A 461 8.92 13.54 2.25
N ALA A 462 8.15 12.46 2.09
CA ALA A 462 8.04 11.42 3.12
C ALA A 462 9.37 10.69 3.35
N TRP A 463 10.14 10.41 2.28
CA TRP A 463 11.49 9.87 2.39
C TRP A 463 12.40 10.78 3.21
N ASP A 464 12.44 12.09 2.89
CA ASP A 464 13.30 13.04 3.58
C ASP A 464 12.91 13.15 5.06
N ARG A 465 11.60 13.11 5.38
CA ARG A 465 11.10 13.06 6.75
C ARG A 465 11.53 11.77 7.47
N ALA A 466 11.32 10.61 6.87
CA ALA A 466 11.72 9.34 7.46
C ALA A 466 13.23 9.30 7.70
N ARG A 467 14.01 9.74 6.70
CA ARG A 467 15.47 9.80 6.80
C ARG A 467 15.95 10.71 7.94
N SER A 468 15.27 11.83 8.17
CA SER A 468 15.65 12.72 9.28
C SER A 468 15.59 12.00 10.63
N HIS A 469 14.61 11.11 10.84
CA HIS A 469 14.47 10.35 12.07
C HIS A 469 15.61 9.35 12.27
N TRP A 470 15.94 8.50 11.28
CA TRP A 470 17.00 7.51 11.50
C TRP A 470 18.42 8.08 11.40
N THR A 471 18.58 9.35 10.98
CA THR A 471 19.86 10.07 11.06
C THR A 471 19.96 11.00 12.28
N GLY A 472 18.98 10.94 13.20
CA GLY A 472 18.97 11.70 14.45
C GLY A 472 18.71 13.20 14.28
N ARG A 473 18.11 13.62 13.16
CA ARG A 473 17.77 15.03 12.86
C ARG A 473 16.27 15.31 12.90
N GLY A 474 15.48 14.28 13.23
CA GLY A 474 14.00 14.34 13.28
C GLY A 474 13.43 14.85 14.58
#